data_b22fab9c2976c2865539d251451a8ec1
#
_entry.id   b22fab9c2976c2865539d251451a8ec1
#
_cell.length_a   1.000
_cell.length_b   1.000
_cell.length_c   1.000
_cell.angle_alpha   90.00
_cell.angle_beta   90.00
_cell.angle_gamma   90.00
#
_symmetry.space_group_name_H-M   'P 1'
#
loop_
_entity.id
_entity.type
_entity.pdbx_description
1 polymer ?
#
loop_
_entity_poly.entity_id
_entity_poly.type
_entity_poly.pdbx_seq_one_letter_code
_entity_poly.pdbx_strand_id
1 'polypeptide(L)'
;MMSNIKILHIADLHFRHNGRLFYSAGKKINNGLILNGHNVLNISDRDVTNQKKNIFDIGSKKYLFNIIIDNIENFKPDMILFGHVDRLSYLNFLELKNRYKKIKFAQWFLDPLIKKGPDYEKNKSRFFLKYQFCDTNFITTSPSAIDFVNSEKTFFIPNPIDPSIDIYKNHLIDHKYDIFIAISHGQHRGILKRDFNDNRIKIINKLTKKVNYNVFGTKNNPVWGQDFFEELNKCSMAINLSRGEPIKYYSSDRMASLLGNGLLTFIHEKYYYQDFFTKNEIVTYKNINDLNKKILTYKNNKKLLKKIASNGFKKAHKIFNNKLISDFIVRKTFGYQVIKKHSWMHE
;
A
#
# COMPACT_ATOMS: atom_id res chain seq x y z
N MET A 1 -16.43 -20.61 11.82
CA MET A 1 -16.43 -19.17 11.47
C MET A 1 -15.64 -18.43 12.53
N MET A 2 -14.85 -17.40 12.19
CA MET A 2 -14.30 -16.52 13.22
C MET A 2 -15.43 -15.80 13.94
N SER A 3 -15.31 -15.63 15.26
CA SER A 3 -16.21 -14.75 16.00
C SER A 3 -16.10 -13.32 15.50
N ASN A 4 -17.15 -12.55 15.61
CA ASN A 4 -17.13 -11.12 15.38
C ASN A 4 -16.14 -10.47 16.39
N ILE A 5 -15.17 -9.72 15.91
CA ILE A 5 -14.12 -9.07 16.71
C ILE A 5 -14.33 -7.56 16.66
N LYS A 6 -14.19 -6.89 17.79
CA LYS A 6 -14.18 -5.43 17.89
C LYS A 6 -12.78 -4.91 17.62
N ILE A 7 -12.60 -4.12 16.58
CA ILE A 7 -11.30 -3.62 16.13
C ILE A 7 -11.28 -2.09 16.18
N LEU A 8 -10.39 -1.52 16.95
CA LEU A 8 -10.08 -0.09 16.88
C LEU A 8 -8.96 0.10 15.84
N HIS A 9 -9.31 0.62 14.67
CA HIS A 9 -8.35 0.86 13.58
C HIS A 9 -7.90 2.31 13.59
N ILE A 10 -6.64 2.55 13.94
CA ILE A 10 -6.03 3.89 14.02
C ILE A 10 -5.08 4.05 12.83
N ALA A 11 -5.45 4.92 11.89
CA ALA A 11 -4.68 5.14 10.67
C ALA A 11 -4.97 6.52 10.08
N ASP A 12 -4.15 6.97 9.13
CA ASP A 12 -4.45 8.16 8.33
C ASP A 12 -5.57 7.83 7.32
N LEU A 13 -6.79 8.30 7.56
CA LEU A 13 -7.97 8.06 6.73
C LEU A 13 -8.30 9.24 5.79
N HIS A 14 -7.47 10.29 5.81
CA HIS A 14 -7.33 11.31 4.77
C HIS A 14 -8.47 12.31 4.53
N PHE A 15 -9.16 12.79 5.57
CA PHE A 15 -9.98 14.00 5.44
C PHE A 15 -9.14 15.24 5.09
N ARG A 16 -7.92 15.34 5.66
CA ARG A 16 -7.01 16.47 5.50
C ARG A 16 -6.61 16.82 4.06
N HIS A 17 -6.83 15.94 3.12
CA HIS A 17 -6.55 16.17 1.69
C HIS A 17 -7.85 16.33 0.89
N ASN A 18 -8.91 16.87 1.50
CA ASN A 18 -10.21 17.06 0.87
C ASN A 18 -10.74 15.75 0.25
N GLY A 19 -10.55 14.62 0.95
CA GLY A 19 -10.99 13.32 0.51
C GLY A 19 -10.19 12.68 -0.63
N ARG A 20 -9.17 13.35 -1.18
CA ARG A 20 -8.41 12.85 -2.35
C ARG A 20 -7.73 11.51 -2.15
N LEU A 21 -7.49 11.08 -0.92
CA LEU A 21 -6.83 9.80 -0.63
C LEU A 21 -7.82 8.71 -0.18
N PHE A 22 -9.05 8.77 -0.67
CA PHE A 22 -10.11 7.78 -0.39
C PHE A 22 -9.71 6.35 -0.76
N TYR A 23 -8.72 6.18 -1.64
CA TYR A 23 -8.20 4.90 -2.11
C TYR A 23 -6.97 4.39 -1.34
N SER A 24 -6.66 4.99 -0.20
CA SER A 24 -5.50 4.60 0.60
C SER A 24 -5.59 3.15 1.08
N ALA A 25 -4.44 2.51 1.28
CA ALA A 25 -4.39 1.14 1.81
C ALA A 25 -5.07 1.02 3.19
N GLY A 26 -4.99 2.05 4.05
CA GLY A 26 -5.73 2.09 5.32
C GLY A 26 -7.24 1.96 5.12
N LYS A 27 -7.79 2.69 4.14
CA LYS A 27 -9.22 2.60 3.81
C LYS A 27 -9.58 1.23 3.25
N LYS A 28 -8.76 0.68 2.35
CA LYS A 28 -8.98 -0.66 1.77
C LYS A 28 -8.90 -1.77 2.83
N ILE A 29 -7.95 -1.70 3.78
CA ILE A 29 -7.87 -2.63 4.92
C ILE A 29 -9.13 -2.50 5.78
N ASN A 30 -9.56 -1.29 6.09
CA ASN A 30 -10.77 -1.04 6.87
C ASN A 30 -12.00 -1.66 6.23
N ASN A 31 -12.20 -1.44 4.92
CA ASN A 31 -13.31 -2.04 4.18
C ASN A 31 -13.24 -3.58 4.26
N GLY A 32 -12.05 -4.17 4.14
CA GLY A 32 -11.86 -5.61 4.25
C GLY A 32 -12.20 -6.17 5.63
N LEU A 33 -11.89 -5.45 6.72
CA LEU A 33 -12.28 -5.83 8.09
C LEU A 33 -13.80 -5.87 8.23
N ILE A 34 -14.50 -4.84 7.75
CA ILE A 34 -15.97 -4.76 7.78
C ILE A 34 -16.58 -5.88 6.92
N LEU A 35 -16.07 -6.15 5.73
CA LEU A 35 -16.51 -7.22 4.84
C LEU A 35 -16.32 -8.63 5.44
N ASN A 36 -15.42 -8.79 6.40
CA ASN A 36 -15.25 -10.03 7.18
C ASN A 36 -16.20 -10.14 8.38
N GLY A 37 -17.08 -9.15 8.59
CA GLY A 37 -18.07 -9.16 9.66
C GLY A 37 -17.54 -8.66 11.01
N HIS A 38 -16.39 -7.98 11.04
CA HIS A 38 -15.88 -7.36 12.28
C HIS A 38 -16.56 -6.03 12.57
N ASN A 39 -16.69 -5.69 13.85
CA ASN A 39 -17.14 -4.38 14.29
C ASN A 39 -15.90 -3.45 14.36
N VAL A 40 -15.85 -2.44 13.48
CA VAL A 40 -14.66 -1.60 13.33
C VAL A 40 -14.95 -0.15 13.68
N LEU A 41 -14.26 0.36 14.68
CA LEU A 41 -14.23 1.78 15.02
C LEU A 41 -12.94 2.39 14.47
N ASN A 42 -13.04 3.57 13.83
CA ASN A 42 -11.92 4.22 13.16
C ASN A 42 -11.50 5.51 13.85
N ILE A 43 -10.19 5.71 14.02
CA ILE A 43 -9.60 7.00 14.38
C ILE A 43 -8.59 7.40 13.31
N SER A 44 -8.81 8.57 12.68
CA SER A 44 -7.82 9.17 11.79
C SER A 44 -6.89 10.06 12.60
N ASP A 45 -5.69 9.55 12.92
CA ASP A 45 -4.72 10.22 13.80
C ASP A 45 -4.34 11.62 13.30
N ARG A 46 -4.13 11.77 12.00
CA ARG A 46 -3.72 13.05 11.40
C ARG A 46 -4.88 14.02 11.23
N ASP A 47 -6.09 13.53 11.00
CA ASP A 47 -7.27 14.39 10.88
C ASP A 47 -7.63 14.96 12.24
N VAL A 48 -7.65 14.13 13.29
CA VAL A 48 -7.87 14.55 14.67
C VAL A 48 -6.86 15.62 15.10
N THR A 49 -5.57 15.41 14.82
CA THR A 49 -4.53 16.41 15.19
C THR A 49 -4.58 17.69 14.36
N ASN A 50 -5.15 17.66 13.16
CA ASN A 50 -5.30 18.86 12.33
C ASN A 50 -6.52 19.71 12.68
N GLN A 51 -7.57 19.10 13.27
CA GLN A 51 -8.80 19.80 13.62
C GLN A 51 -8.64 20.65 14.88
N LYS A 52 -7.81 20.24 15.82
CA LYS A 52 -7.62 20.95 17.11
C LYS A 52 -6.19 21.47 17.24
N LYS A 53 -5.98 22.71 16.82
CA LYS A 53 -4.71 23.41 17.09
C LYS A 53 -4.82 24.06 18.48
N ASN A 54 -3.96 23.66 19.41
CA ASN A 54 -3.86 24.26 20.74
C ASN A 54 -2.40 24.68 20.99
N ILE A 55 -2.21 25.89 21.50
CA ILE A 55 -0.89 26.46 21.83
C ILE A 55 -0.19 25.63 22.92
N PHE A 56 -0.96 25.03 23.83
CA PHE A 56 -0.45 24.22 24.97
C PHE A 56 -0.28 22.72 24.61
N ASP A 57 -0.75 22.27 23.43
CA ASP A 57 -0.61 20.89 22.96
C ASP A 57 -0.03 20.91 21.54
N ILE A 58 1.30 21.02 21.46
CA ILE A 58 2.02 21.11 20.19
C ILE A 58 1.71 19.91 19.31
N GLY A 59 0.99 20.16 18.20
CA GLY A 59 0.53 19.15 17.25
C GLY A 59 -0.62 18.29 17.77
N SER A 60 -1.34 18.73 18.81
CA SER A 60 -2.54 18.08 19.36
C SER A 60 -2.35 16.59 19.72
N LYS A 61 -1.16 16.25 20.20
CA LYS A 61 -0.78 14.85 20.50
C LYS A 61 -1.44 14.34 21.78
N LYS A 62 -1.51 15.17 22.82
CA LYS A 62 -2.21 14.86 24.08
C LYS A 62 -3.70 14.68 23.82
N TYR A 63 -4.29 15.57 23.03
CA TYR A 63 -5.68 15.47 22.63
C TYR A 63 -5.97 14.16 21.87
N LEU A 64 -5.14 13.81 20.88
CA LEU A 64 -5.27 12.54 20.16
C LEU A 64 -5.18 11.34 21.11
N PHE A 65 -4.24 11.36 22.05
CA PHE A 65 -4.06 10.26 23.00
C PHE A 65 -5.30 10.09 23.89
N ASN A 66 -5.86 11.19 24.41
CA ASN A 66 -7.09 11.14 25.21
C ASN A 66 -8.26 10.58 24.39
N ILE A 67 -8.44 11.03 23.14
CA ILE A 67 -9.47 10.48 22.24
C ILE A 67 -9.30 8.96 22.07
N ILE A 68 -8.07 8.48 21.95
CA ILE A 68 -7.82 7.02 21.83
C ILE A 68 -8.22 6.30 23.12
N ILE A 69 -7.85 6.82 24.29
CA ILE A 69 -8.24 6.24 25.58
C ILE A 69 -9.76 6.19 25.73
N ASP A 70 -10.45 7.31 25.51
CA ASP A 70 -11.91 7.39 25.63
C ASP A 70 -12.61 6.39 24.70
N ASN A 71 -12.10 6.25 23.46
CA ASN A 71 -12.64 5.27 22.51
C ASN A 71 -12.36 3.83 22.94
N ILE A 72 -11.21 3.52 23.54
CA ILE A 72 -10.93 2.19 24.09
C ILE A 72 -11.89 1.86 25.23
N GLU A 73 -12.09 2.79 26.17
CA GLU A 73 -12.96 2.58 27.33
C GLU A 73 -14.44 2.41 26.95
N ASN A 74 -14.91 3.14 25.95
CA ASN A 74 -16.29 3.05 25.48
C ASN A 74 -16.53 1.86 24.54
N PHE A 75 -15.63 1.65 23.60
CA PHE A 75 -15.79 0.61 22.56
C PHE A 75 -15.35 -0.76 23.04
N LYS A 76 -14.39 -0.84 23.97
CA LYS A 76 -13.80 -2.08 24.51
C LYS A 76 -13.36 -3.02 23.39
N PRO A 77 -12.36 -2.62 22.56
CA PRO A 77 -11.90 -3.41 21.43
C PRO A 77 -11.16 -4.68 21.90
N ASP A 78 -11.27 -5.76 21.11
CA ASP A 78 -10.45 -6.96 21.27
C ASP A 78 -9.06 -6.76 20.66
N MET A 79 -8.95 -5.85 19.67
CA MET A 79 -7.74 -5.56 18.93
C MET A 79 -7.62 -4.07 18.61
N ILE A 80 -6.40 -3.55 18.71
CA ILE A 80 -6.03 -2.25 18.13
C ILE A 80 -5.12 -2.50 16.93
N LEU A 81 -5.54 -2.02 15.75
CA LEU A 81 -4.77 -2.11 14.53
C LEU A 81 -4.20 -0.73 14.19
N PHE A 82 -2.88 -0.60 14.25
CA PHE A 82 -2.17 0.63 13.94
C PHE A 82 -1.71 0.64 12.48
N GLY A 83 -2.06 1.69 11.74
CA GLY A 83 -1.40 2.03 10.48
C GLY A 83 -0.15 2.88 10.70
N HIS A 84 0.08 3.83 9.80
CA HIS A 84 1.17 4.81 9.92
C HIS A 84 0.87 5.87 11.01
N VAL A 85 0.69 5.44 12.24
CA VAL A 85 0.40 6.31 13.39
C VAL A 85 1.71 6.90 13.89
N ASP A 86 2.07 8.09 13.40
CA ASP A 86 3.31 8.79 13.71
C ASP A 86 3.11 10.04 14.59
N ARG A 87 1.89 10.22 15.12
CA ARG A 87 1.54 11.34 16.02
C ARG A 87 1.63 10.97 17.49
N LEU A 88 1.66 9.68 17.82
CA LEU A 88 1.88 9.19 19.18
C LEU A 88 3.38 9.02 19.46
N SER A 89 3.76 9.20 20.72
CA SER A 89 5.11 8.97 21.22
C SER A 89 5.32 7.53 21.68
N TYR A 90 6.56 7.15 21.93
CA TYR A 90 6.92 5.89 22.58
C TYR A 90 6.18 5.69 23.90
N LEU A 91 6.15 6.73 24.76
CA LEU A 91 5.49 6.69 26.06
C LEU A 91 3.97 6.44 25.93
N ASN A 92 3.32 6.96 24.89
CA ASN A 92 1.92 6.67 24.65
C ASN A 92 1.68 5.19 24.33
N PHE A 93 2.52 4.56 23.51
CA PHE A 93 2.40 3.12 23.23
C PHE A 93 2.71 2.27 24.46
N LEU A 94 3.70 2.65 25.26
CA LEU A 94 4.03 1.98 26.50
C LEU A 94 2.84 2.03 27.49
N GLU A 95 2.23 3.21 27.68
CA GLU A 95 1.06 3.40 28.52
C GLU A 95 -0.12 2.55 28.04
N LEU A 96 -0.44 2.58 26.74
CA LEU A 96 -1.51 1.76 26.16
C LEU A 96 -1.28 0.27 26.43
N LYS A 97 -0.07 -0.25 26.21
CA LYS A 97 0.24 -1.67 26.40
C LYS A 97 0.16 -2.09 27.87
N ASN A 98 0.61 -1.22 28.78
CA ASN A 98 0.56 -1.49 30.22
C ASN A 98 -0.88 -1.46 30.76
N ARG A 99 -1.69 -0.51 30.30
CA ARG A 99 -3.07 -0.33 30.72
C ARG A 99 -4.01 -1.40 30.15
N TYR A 100 -3.80 -1.81 28.89
CA TYR A 100 -4.72 -2.71 28.17
C TYR A 100 -4.08 -4.04 27.80
N LYS A 101 -3.59 -4.77 28.80
CA LYS A 101 -2.84 -6.05 28.64
C LYS A 101 -3.60 -7.13 27.87
N LYS A 102 -4.95 -7.12 27.91
CA LYS A 102 -5.80 -8.13 27.25
C LYS A 102 -6.07 -7.81 25.77
N ILE A 103 -5.90 -6.56 25.36
CA ILE A 103 -6.12 -6.14 23.98
C ILE A 103 -4.93 -6.56 23.11
N LYS A 104 -5.21 -7.19 21.97
CA LYS A 104 -4.19 -7.51 20.97
C LYS A 104 -3.79 -6.24 20.19
N PHE A 105 -2.48 -6.03 20.04
CA PHE A 105 -1.94 -4.93 19.26
C PHE A 105 -1.31 -5.45 17.98
N ALA A 106 -1.66 -4.85 16.85
CA ALA A 106 -1.05 -5.14 15.56
C ALA A 106 -0.74 -3.86 14.81
N GLN A 107 0.25 -3.90 13.92
CA GLN A 107 0.50 -2.80 12.98
C GLN A 107 0.63 -3.30 11.53
N TRP A 108 0.25 -2.44 10.59
CA TRP A 108 0.63 -2.58 9.19
C TRP A 108 1.50 -1.39 8.74
N PHE A 109 2.49 -1.68 7.88
CA PHE A 109 3.45 -0.69 7.44
C PHE A 109 3.78 -0.88 5.95
N LEU A 110 3.60 0.17 5.14
CA LEU A 110 3.67 0.10 3.68
C LEU A 110 4.91 0.78 3.08
N ASP A 111 5.63 1.59 3.86
CA ASP A 111 6.84 2.25 3.37
C ASP A 111 8.01 1.26 3.28
N PRO A 112 8.95 1.47 2.33
CA PRO A 112 10.08 0.55 2.17
C PRO A 112 11.00 0.58 3.40
N LEU A 113 11.38 -0.62 3.86
CA LEU A 113 12.30 -0.84 4.98
C LEU A 113 13.67 -1.32 4.46
N ILE A 114 14.16 -0.71 3.39
CA ILE A 114 15.35 -1.12 2.65
C ILE A 114 16.56 -0.34 3.15
N LYS A 115 17.58 -1.03 3.63
CA LYS A 115 18.88 -0.46 3.95
C LYS A 115 19.45 0.25 2.71
N LYS A 116 19.94 1.48 2.88
CA LYS A 116 20.33 2.37 1.78
C LYS A 116 19.19 2.81 0.84
N GLY A 117 17.94 2.48 1.14
CA GLY A 117 16.78 2.98 0.41
C GLY A 117 16.43 4.42 0.79
N PRO A 118 15.60 5.09 -0.01
CA PRO A 118 15.13 6.42 0.31
C PRO A 118 14.29 6.39 1.59
N ASP A 119 14.52 7.39 2.45
CA ASP A 119 13.81 7.54 3.74
C ASP A 119 14.00 6.37 4.74
N TYR A 120 15.07 5.55 4.59
CA TYR A 120 15.25 4.34 5.40
C TYR A 120 15.21 4.61 6.90
N GLU A 121 16.05 5.52 7.41
CA GLU A 121 16.12 5.79 8.85
C GLU A 121 14.79 6.31 9.39
N LYS A 122 14.10 7.16 8.64
CA LYS A 122 12.79 7.66 9.00
C LYS A 122 11.74 6.55 9.01
N ASN A 123 11.73 5.70 7.99
CA ASN A 123 10.78 4.59 7.89
C ASN A 123 11.03 3.56 8.99
N LYS A 124 12.30 3.23 9.24
CA LYS A 124 12.74 2.34 10.32
C LYS A 124 12.30 2.87 11.69
N SER A 125 12.58 4.14 11.98
CA SER A 125 12.17 4.79 13.24
C SER A 125 10.64 4.73 13.42
N ARG A 126 9.86 5.06 12.40
CA ARG A 126 8.38 5.01 12.43
C ARG A 126 7.84 3.59 12.60
N PHE A 127 8.48 2.61 12.01
CA PHE A 127 8.13 1.20 12.16
C PHE A 127 8.41 0.72 13.59
N PHE A 128 9.63 0.99 14.10
CA PHE A 128 10.06 0.57 15.43
C PHE A 128 9.31 1.26 16.56
N LEU A 129 8.80 2.46 16.36
CA LEU A 129 8.00 3.17 17.36
C LEU A 129 6.88 2.29 17.95
N LYS A 130 6.32 1.38 17.15
CA LYS A 130 5.21 0.50 17.55
C LYS A 130 5.62 -0.97 17.66
N TYR A 131 6.67 -1.36 16.96
CA TYR A 131 7.06 -2.75 16.72
C TYR A 131 7.13 -3.62 17.97
N GLN A 132 7.75 -3.10 19.04
CA GLN A 132 7.93 -3.84 20.28
C GLN A 132 6.63 -4.05 21.08
N PHE A 133 5.67 -3.15 20.91
CA PHE A 133 4.37 -3.18 21.59
C PHE A 133 3.35 -4.06 20.86
N CYS A 134 3.57 -4.32 19.58
CA CYS A 134 2.66 -5.12 18.77
C CYS A 134 2.90 -6.62 18.93
N ASP A 135 1.82 -7.36 19.06
CA ASP A 135 1.83 -8.82 19.04
C ASP A 135 2.16 -9.33 17.62
N THR A 136 1.72 -8.60 16.57
CA THR A 136 2.03 -8.90 15.17
C THR A 136 2.29 -7.65 14.35
N ASN A 137 3.14 -7.79 13.33
CA ASN A 137 3.53 -6.71 12.44
C ASN A 137 3.36 -7.17 10.98
N PHE A 138 2.74 -6.33 10.15
CA PHE A 138 2.47 -6.62 8.75
C PHE A 138 3.16 -5.60 7.86
N ILE A 139 3.96 -6.07 6.91
CA ILE A 139 4.78 -5.22 6.05
C ILE A 139 4.62 -5.61 4.57
N THR A 140 4.80 -4.66 3.68
CA THR A 140 4.73 -4.89 2.22
C THR A 140 6.08 -5.21 1.58
N THR A 141 7.06 -5.58 2.40
CA THR A 141 8.37 -6.09 1.98
C THR A 141 8.51 -7.50 2.55
N SER A 142 9.21 -8.40 1.86
CA SER A 142 9.49 -9.72 2.42
C SER A 142 10.24 -9.58 3.75
N PRO A 143 9.76 -10.21 4.85
CA PRO A 143 10.50 -10.22 6.12
C PRO A 143 11.91 -10.78 5.98
N SER A 144 12.13 -11.79 5.12
CA SER A 144 13.45 -12.38 4.86
C SER A 144 14.46 -11.43 4.20
N ALA A 145 13.97 -10.32 3.63
CA ALA A 145 14.82 -9.27 3.05
C ALA A 145 15.20 -8.17 4.06
N ILE A 146 14.81 -8.30 5.32
CA ILE A 146 14.99 -7.30 6.38
C ILE A 146 15.70 -7.94 7.58
N ASP A 147 16.87 -7.44 7.91
CA ASP A 147 17.77 -8.00 8.92
C ASP A 147 17.41 -7.70 10.39
N PHE A 148 16.45 -6.82 10.62
CA PHE A 148 16.12 -6.30 11.96
C PHE A 148 14.70 -6.65 12.45
N VAL A 149 13.98 -7.53 11.76
CA VAL A 149 12.63 -7.96 12.18
C VAL A 149 12.65 -9.41 12.65
N ASN A 150 11.80 -9.71 13.64
CA ASN A 150 11.57 -11.09 14.05
C ASN A 150 10.53 -11.72 13.11
N SER A 151 10.88 -12.81 12.45
CA SER A 151 10.01 -13.55 11.51
C SER A 151 8.80 -14.21 12.19
N GLU A 152 8.85 -14.50 13.49
CA GLU A 152 7.72 -15.10 14.21
C GLU A 152 6.54 -14.15 14.38
N LYS A 153 6.82 -12.84 14.44
CA LYS A 153 5.78 -11.80 14.62
C LYS A 153 5.69 -10.78 13.49
N THR A 154 6.43 -11.00 12.40
CA THR A 154 6.43 -10.09 11.24
C THR A 154 6.07 -10.86 9.98
N PHE A 155 5.03 -10.42 9.30
CA PHE A 155 4.44 -11.12 8.16
C PHE A 155 4.35 -10.21 6.94
N PHE A 156 4.60 -10.79 5.78
CA PHE A 156 4.35 -10.11 4.52
C PHE A 156 2.85 -10.00 4.25
N ILE A 157 2.41 -8.83 3.81
CA ILE A 157 1.11 -8.60 3.18
C ILE A 157 1.29 -7.84 1.87
N PRO A 158 0.61 -8.22 0.79
CA PRO A 158 0.55 -7.38 -0.41
C PRO A 158 -0.27 -6.12 -0.15
N ASN A 159 -0.09 -5.09 -0.96
CA ASN A 159 -1.01 -3.95 -0.92
C ASN A 159 -2.41 -4.38 -1.35
N PRO A 160 -3.47 -3.97 -0.62
CA PRO A 160 -4.83 -4.44 -0.87
C PRO A 160 -5.43 -3.86 -2.16
N ILE A 161 -6.13 -4.71 -2.90
CA ILE A 161 -7.07 -4.34 -3.94
C ILE A 161 -8.46 -4.33 -3.34
N ASP A 162 -9.21 -3.27 -3.56
CA ASP A 162 -10.58 -3.12 -3.09
C ASP A 162 -11.54 -3.01 -4.29
N PRO A 163 -12.42 -4.00 -4.52
CA PRO A 163 -13.34 -3.95 -5.65
C PRO A 163 -14.32 -2.77 -5.65
N SER A 164 -14.50 -2.09 -4.52
CA SER A 164 -15.32 -0.87 -4.44
C SER A 164 -14.57 0.40 -4.85
N ILE A 165 -13.24 0.33 -4.93
CA ILE A 165 -12.34 1.43 -5.26
C ILE A 165 -11.63 1.20 -6.60
N ASP A 166 -11.08 0.00 -6.79
CA ASP A 166 -10.38 -0.43 -8.00
C ASP A 166 -11.41 -1.01 -9.00
N ILE A 167 -12.22 -0.14 -9.59
CA ILE A 167 -13.45 -0.50 -10.32
C ILE A 167 -13.28 -0.60 -11.83
N TYR A 168 -12.21 -0.03 -12.39
CA TYR A 168 -12.00 -0.01 -13.84
C TYR A 168 -11.58 -1.38 -14.37
N LYS A 169 -11.92 -1.64 -15.62
CA LYS A 169 -11.61 -2.87 -16.34
C LYS A 169 -10.90 -2.55 -17.65
N ASN A 170 -9.74 -1.91 -17.52
CA ASN A 170 -8.99 -1.38 -18.67
C ASN A 170 -8.73 -2.45 -19.75
N HIS A 171 -8.63 -3.72 -19.40
CA HIS A 171 -8.48 -4.80 -20.35
C HIS A 171 -9.68 -5.01 -21.30
N LEU A 172 -10.83 -4.36 -21.03
CA LEU A 172 -12.06 -4.52 -21.85
C LEU A 172 -12.29 -3.37 -22.84
N ILE A 173 -11.64 -2.23 -22.64
CA ILE A 173 -11.87 -1.00 -23.43
C ILE A 173 -10.70 -0.67 -24.35
N ASP A 174 -10.90 0.28 -25.24
CA ASP A 174 -9.84 0.91 -26.00
C ASP A 174 -9.35 2.19 -25.34
N HIS A 175 -8.10 2.57 -25.56
CA HIS A 175 -7.42 3.59 -24.80
C HIS A 175 -6.81 4.69 -25.66
N LYS A 176 -6.77 5.90 -25.09
CA LYS A 176 -6.14 7.07 -25.72
C LYS A 176 -4.60 6.97 -25.69
N TYR A 177 -4.05 6.40 -24.63
CA TYR A 177 -2.60 6.26 -24.42
C TYR A 177 -2.21 4.80 -24.27
N ASP A 178 -0.96 4.49 -24.61
CA ASP A 178 -0.41 3.15 -24.45
C ASP A 178 -0.03 2.86 -22.99
N ILE A 179 0.65 3.80 -22.30
CA ILE A 179 1.29 3.55 -21.01
C ILE A 179 1.00 4.66 -20.00
N PHE A 180 0.54 4.24 -18.82
CA PHE A 180 0.40 5.09 -17.63
C PHE A 180 1.66 5.03 -16.76
N ILE A 181 2.17 6.19 -16.34
CA ILE A 181 3.23 6.34 -15.36
C ILE A 181 2.87 7.47 -14.40
N ALA A 182 2.69 7.15 -13.12
CA ALA A 182 2.48 8.14 -12.08
C ALA A 182 3.53 7.95 -10.98
N ILE A 183 4.32 8.99 -10.73
CA ILE A 183 5.30 9.03 -9.64
C ILE A 183 5.05 10.26 -8.77
N SER A 184 5.41 10.17 -7.49
CA SER A 184 5.42 11.31 -6.58
C SER A 184 6.84 11.73 -6.28
N HIS A 185 7.07 13.02 -5.96
CA HIS A 185 8.38 13.54 -5.60
C HIS A 185 8.83 13.20 -4.16
N GLY A 186 8.26 12.15 -3.55
CA GLY A 186 8.58 11.76 -2.19
C GLY A 186 8.18 12.82 -1.16
N GLN A 187 9.10 13.20 -0.26
CA GLN A 187 8.81 14.19 0.79
C GLN A 187 8.55 15.61 0.27
N HIS A 188 9.02 15.91 -0.92
CA HIS A 188 8.89 17.23 -1.53
C HIS A 188 7.59 17.32 -2.33
N ARG A 189 6.47 17.39 -1.62
CA ARG A 189 5.14 17.58 -2.20
C ARG A 189 4.90 19.00 -2.73
N GLY A 190 5.92 19.86 -2.73
CA GLY A 190 5.86 21.20 -3.28
C GLY A 190 6.53 21.28 -4.64
N ILE A 191 6.08 22.22 -5.45
CA ILE A 191 6.56 22.52 -6.81
C ILE A 191 8.09 22.82 -6.86
N LEU A 192 8.73 23.06 -5.72
CA LEU A 192 10.04 23.70 -5.64
C LEU A 192 11.26 22.78 -5.48
N LYS A 193 11.11 21.47 -5.28
CA LYS A 193 12.27 20.55 -5.15
C LYS A 193 12.04 19.26 -5.95
N ARG A 194 12.31 19.32 -7.23
CA ARG A 194 12.42 18.15 -8.10
C ARG A 194 13.75 17.48 -7.80
N ASP A 195 13.73 16.24 -7.32
CA ASP A 195 14.94 15.42 -7.22
C ASP A 195 15.32 14.90 -8.61
N PHE A 196 16.18 15.63 -9.31
CA PHE A 196 16.67 15.27 -10.64
C PHE A 196 17.52 13.99 -10.63
N ASN A 197 17.96 13.52 -9.48
CA ASN A 197 18.72 12.28 -9.31
C ASN A 197 17.85 11.05 -9.09
N ASP A 198 16.51 11.20 -9.05
CA ASP A 198 15.59 10.07 -8.91
C ASP A 198 15.78 9.10 -10.10
N ASN A 199 16.15 7.85 -9.78
CA ASN A 199 16.36 6.81 -10.78
C ASN A 199 15.13 6.57 -11.67
N ARG A 200 13.94 6.84 -11.18
CA ARG A 200 12.69 6.72 -11.97
C ARG A 200 12.67 7.71 -13.14
N ILE A 201 13.15 8.93 -12.95
CA ILE A 201 13.28 9.95 -14.03
C ILE A 201 14.26 9.46 -15.08
N LYS A 202 15.41 8.89 -14.66
CA LYS A 202 16.41 8.33 -15.58
C LYS A 202 15.82 7.18 -16.41
N ILE A 203 14.99 6.31 -15.79
CA ILE A 203 14.29 5.23 -16.50
C ILE A 203 13.29 5.81 -17.51
N ILE A 204 12.44 6.76 -17.09
CA ILE A 204 11.41 7.38 -17.94
C ILE A 204 12.06 8.04 -19.17
N ASN A 205 13.19 8.72 -19.00
CA ASN A 205 13.89 9.38 -20.11
C ASN A 205 14.49 8.41 -21.15
N LYS A 206 14.72 7.13 -20.75
CA LYS A 206 15.28 6.07 -21.61
C LYS A 206 14.18 5.18 -22.23
N LEU A 207 12.92 5.46 -21.96
CA LEU A 207 11.82 4.70 -22.57
C LEU A 207 11.73 4.96 -24.07
N THR A 208 11.29 3.96 -24.83
CA THR A 208 11.09 4.05 -26.28
C THR A 208 10.11 5.17 -26.63
N LYS A 209 10.44 5.98 -27.65
CA LYS A 209 9.56 7.05 -28.14
C LYS A 209 8.45 6.55 -29.09
N LYS A 210 8.36 5.25 -29.35
CA LYS A 210 7.41 4.65 -30.31
C LYS A 210 6.01 4.40 -29.72
N VAL A 211 5.73 4.88 -28.49
CA VAL A 211 4.46 4.69 -27.77
C VAL A 211 4.01 6.00 -27.16
N ASN A 212 2.69 6.15 -26.92
CA ASN A 212 2.10 7.30 -26.29
C ASN A 212 2.05 7.10 -24.76
N TYR A 213 2.72 7.97 -24.03
CA TYR A 213 2.77 7.94 -22.57
C TYR A 213 1.85 8.97 -21.95
N ASN A 214 1.17 8.58 -20.88
CA ASN A 214 0.48 9.47 -19.94
C ASN A 214 1.29 9.51 -18.62
N VAL A 215 2.10 10.57 -18.43
CA VAL A 215 3.12 10.62 -17.37
C VAL A 215 2.85 11.77 -16.41
N PHE A 216 2.79 11.44 -15.12
CA PHE A 216 2.59 12.39 -14.03
C PHE A 216 3.72 12.33 -12.99
N GLY A 217 4.00 13.49 -12.40
CA GLY A 217 5.03 13.63 -11.36
C GLY A 217 6.45 13.84 -11.90
N THR A 218 6.60 14.12 -13.19
CA THR A 218 7.86 14.54 -13.83
C THR A 218 7.74 15.98 -14.31
N LYS A 219 7.36 16.18 -15.59
CA LYS A 219 7.06 17.51 -16.15
C LYS A 219 5.69 17.99 -15.70
N ASN A 220 4.70 17.11 -15.70
CA ASN A 220 3.35 17.37 -15.19
C ASN A 220 3.31 17.21 -13.68
N ASN A 221 2.36 17.88 -13.02
CA ASN A 221 2.11 17.71 -11.60
C ASN A 221 1.73 16.26 -11.27
N PRO A 222 2.03 15.78 -10.05
CA PRO A 222 1.51 14.50 -9.58
C PRO A 222 -0.02 14.49 -9.58
N VAL A 223 -0.61 13.38 -9.98
CA VAL A 223 -2.06 13.17 -10.01
C VAL A 223 -2.53 12.37 -8.79
N TRP A 224 -3.68 12.73 -8.23
CA TRP A 224 -4.23 12.18 -6.99
C TRP A 224 -5.75 12.05 -7.06
N GLY A 225 -6.30 11.23 -6.17
CA GLY A 225 -7.75 11.10 -6.02
C GLY A 225 -8.41 10.55 -7.27
N GLN A 226 -9.56 11.09 -7.61
CA GLN A 226 -10.32 10.66 -8.76
C GLN A 226 -9.56 10.90 -10.07
N ASP A 227 -8.82 12.01 -10.18
CA ASP A 227 -8.00 12.32 -11.35
C ASP A 227 -6.96 11.22 -11.64
N PHE A 228 -6.40 10.58 -10.57
CA PHE A 228 -5.47 9.46 -10.74
C PHE A 228 -6.14 8.27 -11.45
N PHE A 229 -7.37 7.94 -11.06
CA PHE A 229 -8.11 6.84 -11.67
C PHE A 229 -8.60 7.16 -13.07
N GLU A 230 -9.02 8.39 -13.33
CA GLU A 230 -9.43 8.84 -14.67
C GLU A 230 -8.26 8.82 -15.66
N GLU A 231 -7.10 9.30 -15.23
CA GLU A 231 -5.89 9.26 -16.07
C GLU A 231 -5.35 7.84 -16.27
N LEU A 232 -5.43 7.00 -15.25
CA LEU A 232 -5.12 5.59 -15.34
C LEU A 232 -6.05 4.88 -16.35
N ASN A 233 -7.35 5.20 -16.32
CA ASN A 233 -8.36 4.59 -17.20
C ASN A 233 -8.16 4.93 -18.68
N LYS A 234 -7.38 5.95 -19.01
CA LYS A 234 -7.03 6.32 -20.40
C LYS A 234 -5.91 5.46 -20.98
N CYS A 235 -5.37 4.48 -20.25
CA CYS A 235 -4.16 3.74 -20.62
C CYS A 235 -4.37 2.21 -20.60
N SER A 236 -3.74 1.51 -21.55
CA SER A 236 -3.82 0.04 -21.64
C SER A 236 -2.77 -0.70 -20.81
N MET A 237 -1.61 -0.08 -20.62
CA MET A 237 -0.45 -0.62 -19.93
C MET A 237 0.02 0.33 -18.84
N ALA A 238 0.80 -0.17 -17.89
CA ALA A 238 1.43 0.67 -16.87
C ALA A 238 2.79 0.14 -16.46
N ILE A 239 3.69 1.02 -16.02
CA ILE A 239 4.99 0.66 -15.45
C ILE A 239 4.98 0.97 -13.96
N ASN A 240 5.21 -0.06 -13.13
CA ASN A 240 5.39 0.13 -11.69
C ASN A 240 6.82 0.56 -11.38
N LEU A 241 7.03 1.85 -11.13
CA LEU A 241 8.31 2.44 -10.77
C LEU A 241 8.32 2.87 -9.30
N SER A 242 8.99 2.13 -8.44
CA SER A 242 9.20 2.51 -7.04
C SER A 242 10.53 3.25 -6.84
N ARG A 243 10.64 4.02 -5.75
CA ARG A 243 11.90 4.71 -5.39
C ARG A 243 12.91 3.70 -4.84
N GLY A 244 14.18 3.97 -5.12
CA GLY A 244 15.30 3.12 -4.67
C GLY A 244 15.45 1.83 -5.47
N GLU A 245 16.34 0.97 -5.00
CA GLU A 245 16.56 -0.34 -5.62
C GLU A 245 15.42 -1.31 -5.34
N PRO A 246 15.09 -2.19 -6.30
CA PRO A 246 14.10 -3.23 -6.06
C PRO A 246 14.49 -4.16 -4.91
N ILE A 247 13.53 -4.47 -4.06
CA ILE A 247 13.67 -5.45 -2.97
C ILE A 247 12.53 -6.45 -3.04
N LYS A 248 12.78 -7.67 -2.58
CA LYS A 248 11.84 -8.79 -2.64
C LYS A 248 10.47 -8.40 -2.06
N TYR A 249 9.44 -8.61 -2.85
CA TYR A 249 8.01 -8.38 -2.61
C TYR A 249 7.58 -6.93 -2.36
N TYR A 250 8.51 -5.97 -2.22
CA TYR A 250 8.10 -4.60 -2.01
C TYR A 250 7.29 -4.06 -3.19
N SER A 251 6.16 -3.48 -2.88
CA SER A 251 5.39 -2.67 -3.82
C SER A 251 4.80 -1.44 -3.13
N SER A 252 4.61 -0.39 -3.90
CA SER A 252 3.75 0.71 -3.47
C SER A 252 2.27 0.35 -3.69
N ASP A 253 1.38 1.04 -2.99
CA ASP A 253 -0.07 0.95 -3.18
C ASP A 253 -0.52 1.18 -4.64
N ARG A 254 0.24 1.98 -5.40
CA ARG A 254 0.03 2.18 -6.84
C ARG A 254 -0.01 0.86 -7.60
N MET A 255 0.85 -0.12 -7.29
CA MET A 255 0.86 -1.41 -7.98
C MET A 255 -0.46 -2.15 -7.83
N ALA A 256 -1.06 -2.13 -6.64
CA ALA A 256 -2.38 -2.70 -6.42
C ALA A 256 -3.44 -2.01 -7.29
N SER A 257 -3.39 -0.68 -7.38
CA SER A 257 -4.31 0.08 -8.24
C SER A 257 -4.09 -0.22 -9.73
N LEU A 258 -2.85 -0.41 -10.21
CA LEU A 258 -2.60 -0.75 -11.61
C LEU A 258 -3.19 -2.12 -11.99
N LEU A 259 -2.89 -3.14 -11.20
CA LEU A 259 -3.42 -4.50 -11.39
C LEU A 259 -4.92 -4.58 -11.14
N GLY A 260 -5.39 -3.93 -10.07
CA GLY A 260 -6.78 -3.92 -9.66
C GLY A 260 -7.72 -3.23 -10.63
N ASN A 261 -7.20 -2.36 -11.49
CA ASN A 261 -7.95 -1.69 -12.55
C ASN A 261 -7.70 -2.29 -13.96
N GLY A 262 -6.96 -3.40 -14.05
CA GLY A 262 -6.85 -4.19 -15.26
C GLY A 262 -5.90 -3.64 -16.32
N LEU A 263 -4.84 -2.93 -15.93
CA LEU A 263 -3.76 -2.56 -16.83
C LEU A 263 -2.76 -3.72 -16.99
N LEU A 264 -2.19 -3.90 -18.20
CA LEU A 264 -1.01 -4.74 -18.35
C LEU A 264 0.15 -4.07 -17.59
N THR A 265 0.56 -4.68 -16.48
CA THR A 265 1.53 -4.04 -15.58
C THR A 265 2.93 -4.63 -15.76
N PHE A 266 3.90 -3.73 -16.06
CA PHE A 266 5.33 -4.07 -16.10
C PHE A 266 5.95 -3.91 -14.72
N ILE A 267 6.64 -4.96 -14.25
CA ILE A 267 7.25 -5.04 -12.92
C ILE A 267 8.69 -5.52 -13.06
N HIS A 268 9.62 -4.85 -12.40
CA HIS A 268 11.02 -5.28 -12.41
C HIS A 268 11.15 -6.66 -11.73
N GLU A 269 11.89 -7.61 -12.33
CA GLU A 269 11.97 -9.01 -11.86
C GLU A 269 12.52 -9.15 -10.44
N LYS A 270 13.39 -8.23 -9.98
CA LYS A 270 13.96 -8.20 -8.62
C LYS A 270 12.94 -7.90 -7.52
N TYR A 271 11.70 -7.58 -7.86
CA TYR A 271 10.60 -7.55 -6.89
C TYR A 271 10.00 -8.94 -6.62
N TYR A 272 10.38 -9.97 -7.37
CA TYR A 272 9.95 -11.37 -7.21
C TYR A 272 8.43 -11.57 -7.25
N TYR A 273 7.70 -10.72 -7.98
CA TYR A 273 6.25 -10.90 -8.15
C TYR A 273 5.87 -12.10 -9.03
N GLN A 274 6.82 -12.67 -9.74
CA GLN A 274 6.69 -13.97 -10.42
C GLN A 274 6.44 -15.15 -9.46
N ASP A 275 6.64 -14.97 -8.16
CA ASP A 275 6.27 -15.97 -7.15
C ASP A 275 4.75 -16.01 -6.91
N PHE A 276 4.04 -14.93 -7.22
CA PHE A 276 2.59 -14.80 -7.08
C PHE A 276 1.84 -14.87 -8.41
N PHE A 277 2.48 -14.47 -9.50
CA PHE A 277 1.90 -14.32 -10.82
C PHE A 277 2.73 -15.02 -11.87
N THR A 278 2.07 -15.62 -12.85
CA THR A 278 2.71 -16.21 -14.04
C THR A 278 2.97 -15.16 -15.12
N LYS A 279 3.77 -15.56 -16.14
CA LYS A 279 3.99 -14.75 -17.35
C LYS A 279 2.71 -14.45 -18.16
N ASN A 280 1.61 -15.13 -17.85
CA ASN A 280 0.30 -14.91 -18.47
C ASN A 280 -0.57 -13.93 -17.66
N GLU A 281 -0.05 -13.35 -16.58
CA GLU A 281 -0.79 -12.49 -15.64
C GLU A 281 -0.10 -11.14 -15.42
N ILE A 282 1.25 -11.12 -15.44
CA ILE A 282 2.05 -9.89 -15.37
C ILE A 282 3.20 -9.96 -16.37
N VAL A 283 3.85 -8.83 -16.61
CA VAL A 283 5.06 -8.74 -17.42
C VAL A 283 6.24 -8.30 -16.58
N THR A 284 7.17 -9.20 -16.28
CA THR A 284 8.42 -8.83 -15.62
C THR A 284 9.46 -8.33 -16.64
N TYR A 285 10.40 -7.48 -16.18
CA TYR A 285 11.51 -7.01 -17.01
C TYR A 285 12.81 -6.93 -16.18
N LYS A 286 13.95 -7.11 -16.85
CA LYS A 286 15.30 -7.15 -16.25
C LYS A 286 16.00 -5.79 -16.23
N ASN A 287 15.83 -5.06 -17.32
CA ASN A 287 16.48 -3.78 -17.57
C ASN A 287 15.69 -2.95 -18.59
N ILE A 288 16.16 -1.74 -18.87
CA ILE A 288 15.46 -0.80 -19.75
C ILE A 288 15.32 -1.31 -21.20
N ASN A 289 16.32 -2.02 -21.73
CA ASN A 289 16.26 -2.55 -23.08
C ASN A 289 15.22 -3.66 -23.20
N ASP A 290 15.16 -4.57 -22.21
CA ASP A 290 14.14 -5.62 -22.12
C ASP A 290 12.73 -5.01 -21.94
N LEU A 291 12.60 -3.96 -21.09
CA LEU A 291 11.35 -3.24 -20.91
C LEU A 291 10.87 -2.62 -22.25
N ASN A 292 11.74 -1.90 -22.96
CA ASN A 292 11.41 -1.27 -24.24
C ASN A 292 11.00 -2.30 -25.30
N LYS A 293 11.69 -3.44 -25.39
CA LYS A 293 11.33 -4.54 -26.29
C LYS A 293 9.94 -5.08 -25.96
N LYS A 294 9.66 -5.36 -24.68
CA LYS A 294 8.36 -5.89 -24.24
C LYS A 294 7.22 -4.89 -24.45
N ILE A 295 7.44 -3.60 -24.19
CA ILE A 295 6.47 -2.55 -24.49
C ILE A 295 6.03 -2.61 -25.96
N LEU A 296 6.98 -2.68 -26.89
CA LEU A 296 6.68 -2.73 -28.32
C LEU A 296 5.97 -4.04 -28.72
N THR A 297 6.37 -5.17 -28.11
CA THR A 297 5.70 -6.47 -28.34
C THR A 297 4.21 -6.39 -27.99
N TYR A 298 3.87 -5.86 -26.83
CA TYR A 298 2.47 -5.80 -26.40
C TYR A 298 1.68 -4.68 -27.08
N LYS A 299 2.29 -3.55 -27.40
CA LYS A 299 1.65 -2.51 -28.21
C LYS A 299 1.19 -3.07 -29.56
N ASN A 300 2.04 -3.87 -30.22
CA ASN A 300 1.77 -4.43 -31.53
C ASN A 300 0.85 -5.67 -31.47
N ASN A 301 0.57 -6.22 -30.30
CA ASN A 301 -0.32 -7.36 -30.11
C ASN A 301 -1.41 -7.08 -29.06
N LYS A 302 -2.39 -6.27 -29.45
CA LYS A 302 -3.51 -5.85 -28.57
C LYS A 302 -4.29 -7.04 -27.99
N LYS A 303 -4.44 -8.14 -28.76
CA LYS A 303 -5.15 -9.36 -28.28
C LYS A 303 -4.39 -10.00 -27.11
N LEU A 304 -3.08 -10.16 -27.24
CA LEU A 304 -2.24 -10.70 -26.17
C LEU A 304 -2.18 -9.76 -24.97
N LEU A 305 -2.05 -8.45 -25.20
CA LEU A 305 -2.10 -7.43 -24.15
C LEU A 305 -3.38 -7.57 -23.32
N LYS A 306 -4.56 -7.50 -23.96
CA LYS A 306 -5.86 -7.61 -23.27
C LYS A 306 -6.00 -8.93 -22.51
N LYS A 307 -5.52 -10.04 -23.07
CA LYS A 307 -5.54 -11.36 -22.44
C LYS A 307 -4.73 -11.39 -21.14
N ILE A 308 -3.47 -10.92 -21.18
CA ILE A 308 -2.59 -10.91 -19.99
C ILE A 308 -3.12 -9.93 -18.94
N ALA A 309 -3.54 -8.73 -19.34
CA ALA A 309 -4.14 -7.75 -18.43
C ALA A 309 -5.41 -8.29 -17.73
N SER A 310 -6.29 -8.99 -18.47
CA SER A 310 -7.47 -9.66 -17.92
C SER A 310 -7.10 -10.75 -16.91
N ASN A 311 -6.11 -11.58 -17.22
CA ASN A 311 -5.66 -12.62 -16.31
C ASN A 311 -5.03 -12.04 -15.05
N GLY A 312 -4.19 -11.02 -15.20
CA GLY A 312 -3.59 -10.28 -14.07
C GLY A 312 -4.63 -9.64 -13.16
N PHE A 313 -5.63 -8.98 -13.74
CA PHE A 313 -6.78 -8.44 -13.03
C PHE A 313 -7.49 -9.51 -12.19
N LYS A 314 -7.92 -10.60 -12.83
CA LYS A 314 -8.63 -11.69 -12.14
C LYS A 314 -7.79 -12.32 -11.03
N LYS A 315 -6.51 -12.57 -11.29
CA LYS A 315 -5.58 -13.14 -10.30
C LYS A 315 -5.39 -12.19 -9.13
N ALA A 316 -5.12 -10.91 -9.38
CA ALA A 316 -4.87 -9.91 -8.37
C ALA A 316 -6.10 -9.70 -7.45
N HIS A 317 -7.31 -9.58 -8.02
CA HIS A 317 -8.56 -9.56 -7.25
C HIS A 317 -8.80 -10.85 -6.45
N LYS A 318 -8.31 -11.99 -6.92
CA LYS A 318 -8.45 -13.27 -6.21
C LYS A 318 -7.51 -13.36 -5.01
N ILE A 319 -6.24 -12.94 -5.15
CA ILE A 319 -5.21 -13.20 -4.13
C ILE A 319 -4.85 -11.97 -3.29
N PHE A 320 -4.97 -10.74 -3.80
CA PHE A 320 -4.59 -9.51 -3.12
C PHE A 320 -5.79 -8.64 -2.71
N ASN A 321 -6.99 -9.23 -2.65
CA ASN A 321 -8.17 -8.46 -2.24
C ASN A 321 -8.16 -8.09 -0.76
N ASN A 322 -8.76 -6.96 -0.45
CA ASN A 322 -8.82 -6.37 0.88
C ASN A 322 -9.44 -7.30 1.94
N LYS A 323 -10.43 -8.10 1.56
CA LYS A 323 -11.10 -9.06 2.47
C LYS A 323 -10.11 -10.15 2.93
N LEU A 324 -9.33 -10.75 2.01
CA LEU A 324 -8.34 -11.76 2.35
C LEU A 324 -7.18 -11.20 3.19
N ILE A 325 -6.69 -10.00 2.83
CA ILE A 325 -5.59 -9.37 3.58
C ILE A 325 -6.04 -9.04 4.99
N SER A 326 -7.23 -8.52 5.17
CA SER A 326 -7.78 -8.20 6.50
C SER A 326 -8.09 -9.46 7.32
N ASP A 327 -8.58 -10.54 6.69
CA ASP A 327 -8.74 -11.86 7.34
C ASP A 327 -7.39 -12.41 7.82
N PHE A 328 -6.35 -12.29 7.00
CA PHE A 328 -4.99 -12.70 7.38
C PHE A 328 -4.44 -11.92 8.58
N ILE A 329 -4.61 -10.58 8.58
CA ILE A 329 -4.20 -9.72 9.70
C ILE A 329 -4.84 -10.20 11.01
N VAL A 330 -6.14 -10.42 11.00
CA VAL A 330 -6.87 -10.86 12.19
C VAL A 330 -6.43 -12.27 12.62
N ARG A 331 -6.38 -13.23 11.68
CA ARG A 331 -5.97 -14.61 11.98
C ARG A 331 -4.59 -14.68 12.62
N LYS A 332 -3.61 -14.01 12.04
CA LYS A 332 -2.25 -13.99 12.60
C LYS A 332 -2.20 -13.35 13.98
N THR A 333 -2.94 -12.26 14.20
CA THR A 333 -2.96 -11.55 15.48
C THR A 333 -3.57 -12.36 16.61
N PHE A 334 -4.57 -13.20 16.32
CA PHE A 334 -5.22 -14.06 17.31
C PHE A 334 -4.71 -15.50 17.34
N GLY A 335 -3.71 -15.84 16.52
CA GLY A 335 -3.17 -17.19 16.46
C GLY A 335 -4.10 -18.20 15.76
N TYR A 336 -5.07 -17.73 14.96
CA TYR A 336 -5.96 -18.63 14.23
C TYR A 336 -5.26 -19.23 13.00
N GLN A 337 -5.67 -20.44 12.65
CA GLN A 337 -5.15 -21.13 11.47
C GLN A 337 -5.37 -20.30 10.21
N VAL A 338 -4.34 -20.14 9.41
CA VAL A 338 -4.38 -19.45 8.12
C VAL A 338 -4.97 -20.37 7.07
N ILE A 339 -5.75 -19.83 6.14
CA ILE A 339 -6.42 -20.60 5.11
C ILE A 339 -5.59 -20.64 3.81
N LYS A 340 -5.75 -21.72 3.01
CA LYS A 340 -5.05 -21.90 1.71
C LYS A 340 -5.22 -20.74 0.72
N LYS A 341 -6.24 -19.89 0.91
CA LYS A 341 -6.45 -18.70 0.06
C LYS A 341 -5.41 -17.60 0.25
N HIS A 342 -4.70 -17.59 1.39
CA HIS A 342 -3.58 -16.67 1.64
C HIS A 342 -2.32 -17.15 0.89
N SER A 343 -2.41 -17.25 -0.42
CA SER A 343 -1.41 -17.88 -1.30
C SER A 343 -0.07 -17.13 -1.41
N TRP A 344 0.04 -15.93 -0.82
CA TRP A 344 1.30 -15.17 -0.74
C TRP A 344 2.20 -15.58 0.43
N MET A 345 1.76 -16.52 1.25
CA MET A 345 2.54 -17.06 2.36
C MET A 345 3.47 -18.16 1.87
N HIS A 346 4.51 -17.83 1.22
CA HIS A 346 5.58 -18.75 0.85
C HIS A 346 6.81 -18.61 1.76
N GLU A 347 6.70 -17.80 2.84
CA GLU A 347 7.76 -17.56 3.83
C GLU A 347 7.29 -17.84 5.24
#